data_7279a81b29748e03cb2d5d224cd2020e
#
_entry.id   7279a81b29748e03cb2d5d224cd2020e
#
_cell.length_a   1.000
_cell.length_b   1.000
_cell.length_c   1.000
_cell.angle_alpha   90.00
_cell.angle_beta   90.00
_cell.angle_gamma   90.00
#
_symmetry.space_group_name_H-M   'P 1'
#
loop_
_entity.id
_entity.type
_entity.pdbx_description
1 polymer ?
#
loop_
_entity_poly.entity_id
_entity_poly.type
_entity_poly.pdbx_seq_one_letter_code
_entity_poly.pdbx_strand_id
1 'polypeptide(L)'
;MTEGQANTSSNKDNSNSKRSTVSSSSADNKLENVLILQGGGSLGAFGCGVFKALANNNIKLDIVAGTSIGGINAAIIAGSKDEKHPEEMLEQFWLELSQSFIDLDKVTIPSSPRSLPKFVEDMLVSSGYYSSDQKRNYFSKTMSPNEHVIKMQLLKSFYSSAIFGNDKMFKPRWRDENILTDPEYFEPQKWTYMYDFSPLVKTLERYIDYDRLKPNGNSNIRLILTAVNVLTAEPLTFDSFKQQITSKHILATSAYPLYNFPWVEIEDGVYAWDGGLLSNTPLREVIDASPVNDKRIGIVENYPKRVNALPKNLTEVYHRARDIIFSDKTENNVTMSKVITLYLAYIEELYQLLENNIEK
;
A
#
# COMPACT_ATOMS: atom_id res chain seq x y z
N MET A 1 53.63 -68.61 18.60
CA MET A 1 54.32 -68.83 17.35
C MET A 1 53.74 -67.76 16.41
N THR A 2 54.37 -66.76 16.00
CA THR A 2 55.77 -66.24 15.78
C THR A 2 55.51 -64.73 15.62
N GLU A 3 56.11 -63.93 16.40
CA GLU A 3 57.21 -63.01 16.22
C GLU A 3 57.30 -62.31 14.85
N GLY A 4 57.47 -61.00 14.86
CA GLY A 4 58.01 -60.26 13.74
C GLY A 4 57.91 -58.74 13.90
N GLN A 5 58.76 -58.21 14.71
CA GLN A 5 59.65 -57.05 14.61
C GLN A 5 59.07 -55.68 14.11
N ALA A 6 59.39 -54.72 14.92
CA ALA A 6 59.37 -53.30 14.73
C ALA A 6 60.29 -52.77 13.67
N ASN A 7 59.94 -51.75 12.94
CA ASN A 7 60.84 -50.81 12.33
C ASN A 7 60.35 -49.38 12.44
N THR A 8 61.09 -48.59 13.21
CA THR A 8 60.95 -47.13 13.36
C THR A 8 61.51 -46.43 12.16
N SER A 9 60.76 -45.59 11.48
CA SER A 9 61.30 -44.53 10.61
C SER A 9 60.51 -43.19 10.91
N SER A 10 61.30 -42.28 11.41
CA SER A 10 60.91 -40.89 11.65
C SER A 10 60.63 -40.20 10.34
N ASN A 11 59.43 -39.70 10.15
CA ASN A 11 59.11 -38.72 9.13
C ASN A 11 58.67 -37.42 9.81
N LYS A 12 59.45 -36.38 9.53
CA LYS A 12 59.14 -34.99 9.87
C LYS A 12 57.98 -34.55 8.99
N ASP A 13 56.81 -34.40 9.58
CA ASP A 13 55.69 -33.76 8.91
C ASP A 13 55.84 -32.24 9.02
N ASN A 14 56.15 -31.65 7.84
CA ASN A 14 56.05 -30.22 7.57
C ASN A 14 54.56 -29.88 7.39
N SER A 15 53.89 -29.49 8.45
CA SER A 15 52.56 -28.95 8.37
C SER A 15 52.60 -27.49 7.85
N ASN A 16 52.60 -27.35 6.50
CA ASN A 16 52.32 -26.11 5.83
C ASN A 16 50.82 -25.80 5.99
N SER A 17 50.48 -25.10 7.05
CA SER A 17 49.17 -24.46 7.22
C SER A 17 48.98 -23.43 6.08
N LYS A 18 48.28 -23.83 5.03
CA LYS A 18 47.74 -22.88 4.08
C LYS A 18 46.71 -22.04 4.75
N ARG A 19 47.14 -20.86 5.23
CA ARG A 19 46.22 -19.76 5.55
C ARG A 19 45.45 -19.45 4.27
N SER A 20 44.17 -19.85 4.23
CA SER A 20 43.23 -19.35 3.27
C SER A 20 43.05 -17.85 3.55
N THR A 21 43.72 -17.04 2.78
CA THR A 21 43.35 -15.62 2.66
C THR A 21 41.94 -15.59 2.14
N VAL A 22 40.99 -15.32 3.05
CA VAL A 22 39.66 -14.87 2.66
C VAL A 22 39.86 -13.51 2.01
N SER A 23 39.94 -13.51 0.67
CA SER A 23 39.84 -12.29 -0.09
C SER A 23 38.50 -11.67 0.27
N SER A 24 38.49 -10.58 1.02
CA SER A 24 37.38 -9.69 1.12
C SER A 24 37.16 -9.11 -0.27
N SER A 25 36.38 -9.81 -1.10
CA SER A 25 35.75 -9.18 -2.24
C SER A 25 34.87 -8.11 -1.65
N SER A 26 35.25 -6.84 -1.79
CA SER A 26 34.31 -5.72 -1.68
C SER A 26 33.22 -6.05 -2.68
N ALA A 27 32.12 -6.64 -2.20
CA ALA A 27 30.92 -6.77 -2.99
C ALA A 27 30.56 -5.32 -3.32
N ASP A 28 30.63 -4.95 -4.61
CA ASP A 28 30.14 -3.67 -5.07
C ASP A 28 28.69 -3.55 -4.63
N ASN A 29 28.44 -2.80 -3.56
CA ASN A 29 27.10 -2.56 -3.05
C ASN A 29 26.30 -1.91 -4.17
N LYS A 30 25.31 -2.63 -4.69
CA LYS A 30 24.43 -2.11 -5.74
C LYS A 30 23.57 -0.99 -5.15
N LEU A 31 23.55 0.16 -5.82
CA LEU A 31 22.59 1.23 -5.50
C LEU A 31 21.22 0.89 -6.09
N GLU A 32 20.22 0.68 -5.24
CA GLU A 32 18.83 0.40 -5.61
C GLU A 32 17.98 1.67 -5.58
N ASN A 33 17.26 1.95 -6.66
CA ASN A 33 16.26 3.01 -6.72
C ASN A 33 14.92 2.48 -6.22
N VAL A 34 14.40 3.06 -5.16
CA VAL A 34 13.19 2.62 -4.45
C VAL A 34 12.14 3.70 -4.51
N LEU A 35 10.90 3.31 -4.83
CA LEU A 35 9.72 4.14 -4.71
C LEU A 35 8.78 3.55 -3.67
N ILE A 36 8.48 4.33 -2.62
CA ILE A 36 7.51 3.98 -1.59
C ILE A 36 6.25 4.82 -1.79
N LEU A 37 5.12 4.15 -1.92
CA LEU A 37 3.80 4.76 -2.14
C LEU A 37 2.93 4.58 -0.90
N GLN A 38 2.64 5.67 -0.23
CA GLN A 38 1.80 5.69 0.98
C GLN A 38 0.34 5.35 0.66
N GLY A 39 -0.36 4.74 1.60
CA GLY A 39 -1.81 4.58 1.54
C GLY A 39 -2.56 5.91 1.56
N GLY A 40 -3.85 5.91 1.18
CA GLY A 40 -4.61 7.15 1.19
C GLY A 40 -5.90 7.15 0.37
N GLY A 41 -6.37 6.01 -0.11
CA GLY A 41 -7.56 5.92 -0.96
C GLY A 41 -7.39 6.73 -2.24
N SER A 42 -8.31 7.64 -2.55
CA SER A 42 -8.26 8.46 -3.77
C SER A 42 -7.00 9.34 -3.90
N LEU A 43 -6.29 9.61 -2.79
CA LEU A 43 -5.03 10.36 -2.83
C LEU A 43 -3.91 9.61 -3.58
N GLY A 44 -4.05 8.30 -3.77
CA GLY A 44 -3.12 7.50 -4.57
C GLY A 44 -2.98 7.95 -6.03
N ALA A 45 -3.94 8.70 -6.57
CA ALA A 45 -3.83 9.33 -7.89
C ALA A 45 -2.62 10.28 -8.00
N PHE A 46 -2.21 10.93 -6.89
CA PHE A 46 -0.98 11.72 -6.85
C PHE A 46 0.27 10.87 -7.11
N GLY A 47 0.31 9.65 -6.53
CA GLY A 47 1.40 8.69 -6.78
C GLY A 47 1.51 8.27 -8.25
N CYS A 48 0.40 8.19 -8.97
CA CYS A 48 0.41 7.96 -10.43
C CYS A 48 1.15 9.08 -11.16
N GLY A 49 0.86 10.35 -10.84
CA GLY A 49 1.55 11.51 -11.43
C GLY A 49 3.05 11.52 -11.12
N VAL A 50 3.44 11.18 -9.89
CA VAL A 50 4.85 11.06 -9.50
C VAL A 50 5.54 9.96 -10.29
N PHE A 51 4.96 8.77 -10.39
CA PHE A 51 5.55 7.67 -11.16
C PHE A 51 5.70 8.02 -12.65
N LYS A 52 4.68 8.65 -13.25
CA LYS A 52 4.75 9.14 -14.64
C LYS A 52 5.91 10.13 -14.84
N ALA A 53 6.13 11.03 -13.88
CA ALA A 53 7.27 11.95 -13.94
C ALA A 53 8.63 11.23 -13.84
N LEU A 54 8.75 10.19 -13.00
CA LEU A 54 9.96 9.37 -12.90
C LEU A 54 10.22 8.61 -14.21
N ALA A 55 9.20 7.99 -14.78
CA ALA A 55 9.30 7.25 -16.05
C ALA A 55 9.72 8.19 -17.20
N ASN A 56 9.12 9.36 -17.34
CA ASN A 56 9.46 10.36 -18.34
C ASN A 56 10.90 10.89 -18.22
N ASN A 57 11.50 10.80 -17.02
CA ASN A 57 12.90 11.14 -16.77
C ASN A 57 13.83 9.91 -16.81
N ASN A 58 13.36 8.77 -17.33
CA ASN A 58 14.11 7.52 -17.45
C ASN A 58 14.69 7.01 -16.12
N ILE A 59 14.04 7.28 -14.99
CA ILE A 59 14.45 6.77 -13.69
C ILE A 59 13.91 5.35 -13.55
N LYS A 60 14.82 4.37 -13.62
CA LYS A 60 14.48 2.96 -13.44
C LYS A 60 14.38 2.65 -11.95
N LEU A 61 13.33 1.92 -11.58
CA LEU A 61 13.12 1.44 -10.23
C LEU A 61 13.61 0.00 -10.09
N ASP A 62 14.26 -0.32 -8.98
CA ASP A 62 14.61 -1.69 -8.58
C ASP A 62 13.57 -2.26 -7.62
N ILE A 63 13.01 -1.40 -6.74
CA ILE A 63 11.99 -1.77 -5.76
C ILE A 63 10.85 -0.77 -5.80
N VAL A 64 9.63 -1.27 -5.78
CA VAL A 64 8.44 -0.48 -5.49
C VAL A 64 7.71 -1.09 -4.30
N ALA A 65 7.36 -0.26 -3.33
CA ALA A 65 6.67 -0.71 -2.13
C ALA A 65 5.44 0.15 -1.87
N GLY A 66 4.40 -0.43 -1.28
CA GLY A 66 3.21 0.34 -0.98
C GLY A 66 2.27 -0.34 -0.01
N THR A 67 1.44 0.48 0.60
CA THR A 67 0.38 0.09 1.53
C THR A 67 -0.95 0.61 1.00
N SER A 68 -2.04 -0.16 1.15
CA SER A 68 -3.37 0.26 0.73
C SER A 68 -3.41 0.60 -0.77
N ILE A 69 -3.96 1.74 -1.16
CA ILE A 69 -3.95 2.22 -2.55
C ILE A 69 -2.52 2.38 -3.11
N GLY A 70 -1.54 2.70 -2.25
CA GLY A 70 -0.13 2.72 -2.63
C GLY A 70 0.36 1.33 -3.03
N GLY A 71 -0.12 0.28 -2.37
CA GLY A 71 0.14 -1.12 -2.73
C GLY A 71 -0.50 -1.51 -4.06
N ILE A 72 -1.71 -1.03 -4.36
CA ILE A 72 -2.36 -1.22 -5.67
C ILE A 72 -1.53 -0.56 -6.77
N ASN A 73 -1.14 0.70 -6.58
CA ASN A 73 -0.28 1.41 -7.54
C ASN A 73 1.05 0.66 -7.75
N ALA A 74 1.70 0.25 -6.66
CA ALA A 74 2.96 -0.50 -6.68
C ALA A 74 2.82 -1.83 -7.45
N ALA A 75 1.72 -2.55 -7.26
CA ALA A 75 1.45 -3.80 -7.95
C ALA A 75 1.22 -3.60 -9.46
N ILE A 76 0.55 -2.53 -9.86
CA ILE A 76 0.37 -2.19 -11.29
C ILE A 76 1.72 -1.81 -11.90
N ILE A 77 2.57 -1.05 -11.20
CA ILE A 77 3.91 -0.67 -11.67
C ILE A 77 4.79 -1.89 -11.87
N ALA A 78 4.90 -2.76 -10.86
CA ALA A 78 5.80 -3.91 -10.90
C ALA A 78 5.29 -5.06 -11.80
N GLY A 79 3.96 -5.25 -11.85
CA GLY A 79 3.31 -6.32 -12.61
C GLY A 79 2.63 -5.85 -13.88
N SER A 80 2.98 -4.67 -14.41
CA SER A 80 2.33 -4.10 -15.60
C SER A 80 2.25 -5.09 -16.76
N LYS A 81 1.08 -5.21 -17.38
CA LYS A 81 0.92 -5.98 -18.63
C LYS A 81 1.65 -5.32 -19.81
N ASP A 82 1.74 -4.00 -19.83
CA ASP A 82 2.65 -3.30 -20.72
C ASP A 82 3.96 -3.00 -20.00
N GLU A 83 4.98 -3.79 -20.31
CA GLU A 83 6.30 -3.67 -19.71
C GLU A 83 7.03 -2.37 -20.09
N LYS A 84 6.70 -1.83 -21.25
CA LYS A 84 7.38 -0.66 -21.80
C LYS A 84 6.81 0.63 -21.24
N HIS A 85 5.51 0.63 -20.97
CA HIS A 85 4.75 1.81 -20.54
C HIS A 85 3.89 1.54 -19.30
N PRO A 86 4.48 1.09 -18.17
CA PRO A 86 3.74 0.85 -16.94
C PRO A 86 3.08 2.12 -16.38
N GLU A 87 3.63 3.30 -16.68
CA GLU A 87 3.06 4.60 -16.32
C GLU A 87 1.73 4.88 -17.03
N GLU A 88 1.58 4.43 -18.28
CA GLU A 88 0.32 4.56 -19.03
C GLU A 88 -0.73 3.59 -18.49
N MET A 89 -0.35 2.37 -18.14
CA MET A 89 -1.25 1.39 -17.52
C MET A 89 -1.78 1.90 -16.17
N LEU A 90 -0.92 2.50 -15.35
CA LEU A 90 -1.35 3.10 -14.08
C LEU A 90 -2.27 4.31 -14.30
N GLU A 91 -1.98 5.16 -15.28
CA GLU A 91 -2.84 6.29 -15.63
C GLU A 91 -4.22 5.81 -16.11
N GLN A 92 -4.26 4.81 -16.98
CA GLN A 92 -5.52 4.22 -17.48
C GLN A 92 -6.35 3.63 -16.33
N PHE A 93 -5.73 2.95 -15.37
CA PHE A 93 -6.40 2.48 -14.16
C PHE A 93 -7.11 3.63 -13.42
N TRP A 94 -6.42 4.74 -13.18
CA TRP A 94 -6.99 5.89 -12.48
C TRP A 94 -8.07 6.59 -13.30
N LEU A 95 -7.91 6.70 -14.62
CA LEU A 95 -8.94 7.25 -15.50
C LEU A 95 -10.20 6.37 -15.52
N GLU A 96 -10.04 5.06 -15.56
CA GLU A 96 -11.15 4.11 -15.48
C GLU A 96 -11.92 4.23 -14.16
N LEU A 97 -11.21 4.33 -13.02
CA LEU A 97 -11.85 4.56 -11.72
C LEU A 97 -12.62 5.87 -11.68
N SER A 98 -12.08 6.93 -12.29
CA SER A 98 -12.72 8.24 -12.32
C SER A 98 -13.99 8.30 -13.15
N GLN A 99 -14.08 7.46 -14.20
CA GLN A 99 -15.26 7.38 -15.08
C GLN A 99 -16.38 6.49 -14.51
N SER A 100 -16.07 5.70 -13.48
CA SER A 100 -17.01 4.70 -12.93
C SER A 100 -17.95 5.27 -11.87
N PHE A 101 -18.03 6.59 -11.74
CA PHE A 101 -18.98 7.22 -10.82
C PHE A 101 -20.39 7.19 -11.40
N ILE A 102 -21.35 6.75 -10.57
CA ILE A 102 -22.76 6.87 -10.93
C ILE A 102 -23.14 8.35 -10.90
N ASP A 103 -23.62 8.84 -12.03
CA ASP A 103 -24.15 10.20 -12.14
C ASP A 103 -25.45 10.30 -11.33
N LEU A 104 -25.37 10.92 -10.16
CA LEU A 104 -26.52 11.08 -9.27
C LEU A 104 -27.67 11.86 -9.92
N ASP A 105 -27.41 12.67 -10.94
CA ASP A 105 -28.45 13.40 -11.65
C ASP A 105 -29.28 12.44 -12.56
N LYS A 106 -28.75 11.24 -12.86
CA LYS A 106 -29.43 10.17 -13.62
C LYS A 106 -30.06 9.10 -12.73
N VAL A 107 -29.73 9.08 -11.43
CA VAL A 107 -30.31 8.11 -10.51
C VAL A 107 -31.69 8.62 -10.09
N THR A 108 -32.72 7.92 -10.50
CA THR A 108 -34.06 8.11 -9.96
C THR A 108 -34.10 7.57 -8.54
N ILE A 109 -33.83 8.42 -7.54
CA ILE A 109 -33.99 8.04 -6.15
C ILE A 109 -35.48 7.78 -5.92
N PRO A 110 -35.86 6.60 -5.37
CA PRO A 110 -37.26 6.34 -5.08
C PRO A 110 -37.84 7.46 -4.21
N SER A 111 -38.97 7.99 -4.61
CA SER A 111 -39.67 9.09 -3.91
C SER A 111 -40.12 8.74 -2.48
N SER A 112 -39.85 7.51 -2.03
CA SER A 112 -40.13 7.04 -0.68
C SER A 112 -38.85 6.55 -0.01
N PRO A 113 -38.48 7.12 1.17
CA PRO A 113 -37.25 6.73 1.92
C PRO A 113 -37.26 5.30 2.47
N ARG A 114 -38.36 4.57 2.31
CA ARG A 114 -38.54 3.23 2.91
C ARG A 114 -37.62 2.13 2.37
N SER A 115 -36.85 2.40 1.32
CA SER A 115 -35.94 1.43 0.69
C SER A 115 -34.46 1.66 1.01
N LEU A 116 -34.10 2.76 1.66
CA LEU A 116 -32.72 3.05 2.05
C LEU A 116 -32.48 2.73 3.54
N PRO A 117 -31.32 2.16 3.90
CA PRO A 117 -30.93 2.03 5.30
C PRO A 117 -30.94 3.40 5.98
N LYS A 118 -31.43 3.46 7.22
CA LYS A 118 -31.61 4.74 7.96
C LYS A 118 -30.34 5.60 8.01
N PHE A 119 -29.15 4.97 8.15
CA PHE A 119 -27.89 5.69 8.16
C PHE A 119 -27.59 6.40 6.81
N VAL A 120 -28.04 5.82 5.69
CA VAL A 120 -27.91 6.43 4.35
C VAL A 120 -28.87 7.61 4.22
N GLU A 121 -30.08 7.47 4.75
CA GLU A 121 -31.04 8.56 4.81
C GLU A 121 -30.53 9.72 5.67
N ASP A 122 -30.01 9.44 6.88
CA ASP A 122 -29.44 10.44 7.79
C ASP A 122 -28.21 11.12 7.16
N MET A 123 -27.39 10.38 6.41
CA MET A 123 -26.25 10.89 5.67
C MET A 123 -26.69 11.81 4.52
N LEU A 124 -27.70 11.44 3.75
CA LEU A 124 -28.26 12.27 2.67
C LEU A 124 -28.92 13.55 3.21
N VAL A 125 -29.59 13.46 4.35
CA VAL A 125 -30.16 14.63 5.04
C VAL A 125 -29.04 15.54 5.56
N SER A 126 -28.03 15.00 6.21
CA SER A 126 -26.88 15.75 6.75
C SER A 126 -26.03 16.39 5.65
N SER A 127 -25.96 15.78 4.46
CA SER A 127 -25.27 16.33 3.30
C SER A 127 -26.02 17.47 2.59
N GLY A 128 -27.25 17.72 2.99
CA GLY A 128 -28.10 18.74 2.35
C GLY A 128 -28.73 18.30 1.02
N TYR A 129 -28.65 17.01 0.69
CA TYR A 129 -29.24 16.46 -0.54
C TYR A 129 -30.78 16.58 -0.53
N TYR A 130 -31.40 16.45 0.63
CA TYR A 130 -32.85 16.68 0.86
C TYR A 130 -33.19 18.07 1.44
N SER A 131 -32.35 19.06 1.21
CA SER A 131 -32.58 20.39 1.77
C SER A 131 -33.65 21.13 1.00
N SER A 132 -34.67 21.60 1.73
CA SER A 132 -35.66 22.55 1.24
C SER A 132 -35.02 23.82 0.66
N ASP A 133 -35.68 24.46 -0.31
CA ASP A 133 -35.24 25.65 -1.06
C ASP A 133 -34.65 26.82 -0.23
N GLN A 134 -34.92 26.87 1.07
CA GLN A 134 -34.39 27.91 1.95
C GLN A 134 -32.88 27.82 2.25
N LYS A 135 -32.28 26.62 2.30
CA LYS A 135 -30.85 26.47 2.53
C LYS A 135 -30.00 26.71 1.26
N ARG A 136 -30.59 26.52 0.09
CA ARG A 136 -29.95 26.77 -1.20
C ARG A 136 -29.52 28.25 -1.35
N ASN A 137 -30.31 29.17 -0.85
CA ASN A 137 -30.05 30.62 -0.91
C ASN A 137 -28.95 31.11 0.05
N TYR A 138 -28.64 30.39 1.12
CA TYR A 138 -27.63 30.80 2.08
C TYR A 138 -26.20 30.45 1.56
N PHE A 139 -26.04 29.29 0.93
CA PHE A 139 -24.76 28.87 0.37
C PHE A 139 -24.32 29.66 -0.87
N SER A 140 -25.28 30.13 -1.67
CA SER A 140 -24.97 30.88 -2.91
C SER A 140 -24.42 32.29 -2.69
N LYS A 141 -24.57 32.86 -1.49
CA LYS A 141 -24.16 34.23 -1.20
C LYS A 141 -22.68 34.40 -0.78
N THR A 142 -22.01 33.32 -0.40
CA THR A 142 -20.68 33.39 0.24
C THR A 142 -19.53 32.80 -0.58
N MET A 143 -19.79 32.25 -1.76
CA MET A 143 -18.77 31.59 -2.62
C MET A 143 -18.87 32.08 -4.05
N SER A 144 -17.73 32.07 -4.75
CA SER A 144 -17.71 32.28 -6.20
C SER A 144 -18.48 31.12 -6.90
N PRO A 145 -19.16 31.37 -8.03
CA PRO A 145 -19.90 30.34 -8.76
C PRO A 145 -19.06 29.09 -9.08
N ASN A 146 -17.78 29.27 -9.44
CA ASN A 146 -16.87 28.19 -9.77
C ASN A 146 -16.49 27.34 -8.56
N GLU A 147 -16.20 27.96 -7.39
CA GLU A 147 -15.90 27.22 -6.16
C GLU A 147 -17.11 26.44 -5.65
N HIS A 148 -18.31 27.00 -5.82
CA HIS A 148 -19.54 26.32 -5.44
C HIS A 148 -19.77 25.07 -6.30
N VAL A 149 -19.60 25.16 -7.62
CA VAL A 149 -19.73 24.03 -8.53
C VAL A 149 -18.72 22.93 -8.21
N ILE A 150 -17.45 23.29 -8.01
CA ILE A 150 -16.40 22.32 -7.65
C ILE A 150 -16.71 21.61 -6.33
N LYS A 151 -17.07 22.34 -5.29
CA LYS A 151 -17.42 21.76 -3.99
C LYS A 151 -18.65 20.86 -4.06
N MET A 152 -19.67 21.24 -4.82
CA MET A 152 -20.84 20.39 -5.03
C MET A 152 -20.52 19.12 -5.81
N GLN A 153 -19.65 19.19 -6.82
CA GLN A 153 -19.20 18.01 -7.55
C GLN A 153 -18.38 17.07 -6.66
N LEU A 154 -17.46 17.59 -5.84
CA LEU A 154 -16.69 16.78 -4.88
C LEU A 154 -17.62 16.11 -3.85
N LEU A 155 -18.59 16.83 -3.33
CA LEU A 155 -19.57 16.29 -2.40
C LEU A 155 -20.40 15.17 -3.05
N LYS A 156 -20.93 15.42 -4.26
CA LYS A 156 -21.68 14.43 -5.05
C LYS A 156 -20.85 13.17 -5.30
N SER A 157 -19.57 13.30 -5.71
CA SER A 157 -18.67 12.17 -5.94
C SER A 157 -18.44 11.36 -4.66
N PHE A 158 -18.18 12.03 -3.55
CA PHE A 158 -17.96 11.36 -2.26
C PHE A 158 -19.18 10.55 -1.82
N TYR A 159 -20.36 11.17 -1.81
CA TYR A 159 -21.59 10.47 -1.40
C TYR A 159 -22.03 9.42 -2.41
N SER A 160 -21.82 9.65 -3.70
CA SER A 160 -22.07 8.64 -4.72
C SER A 160 -21.25 7.39 -4.47
N SER A 161 -19.94 7.55 -4.22
CA SER A 161 -19.05 6.42 -3.93
C SER A 161 -19.42 5.70 -2.64
N ALA A 162 -19.78 6.43 -1.59
CA ALA A 162 -20.17 5.83 -0.32
C ALA A 162 -21.50 5.06 -0.41
N ILE A 163 -22.48 5.56 -1.19
CA ILE A 163 -23.81 4.94 -1.30
C ILE A 163 -23.85 3.86 -2.37
N PHE A 164 -23.26 4.11 -3.52
CA PHE A 164 -23.39 3.24 -4.69
C PHE A 164 -22.13 2.40 -4.97
N GLY A 165 -21.00 2.72 -4.31
CA GLY A 165 -19.71 2.12 -4.58
C GLY A 165 -19.04 2.71 -5.83
N ASN A 166 -18.04 1.99 -6.31
CA ASN A 166 -17.38 2.22 -7.59
C ASN A 166 -17.32 0.88 -8.32
N ASP A 167 -18.00 0.75 -9.45
CA ASP A 167 -18.18 -0.51 -10.17
C ASP A 167 -16.86 -1.17 -10.65
N LYS A 168 -15.75 -0.44 -10.51
CA LYS A 168 -14.40 -0.93 -10.85
C LYS A 168 -13.54 -1.22 -9.61
N MET A 169 -13.98 -0.80 -8.44
CA MET A 169 -13.18 -0.94 -7.22
C MET A 169 -13.92 -1.69 -6.11
N PHE A 170 -15.14 -1.26 -5.77
CA PHE A 170 -15.91 -1.90 -4.70
C PHE A 170 -17.40 -1.66 -4.88
N LYS A 171 -18.21 -2.59 -4.39
CA LYS A 171 -19.67 -2.46 -4.34
C LYS A 171 -20.18 -2.55 -2.90
N PRO A 172 -21.20 -1.76 -2.53
CA PRO A 172 -21.83 -1.91 -1.23
C PRO A 172 -22.65 -3.19 -1.18
N ARG A 173 -22.72 -3.82 0.00
CA ARG A 173 -23.42 -5.09 0.25
C ARG A 173 -24.90 -5.04 -0.16
N TRP A 174 -25.56 -3.90 -0.02
CA TRP A 174 -26.97 -3.70 -0.42
C TRP A 174 -27.20 -3.61 -1.94
N ARG A 175 -26.16 -3.60 -2.76
CA ARG A 175 -26.22 -3.73 -4.22
C ARG A 175 -25.93 -5.14 -4.70
N ASP A 176 -25.73 -6.08 -3.78
CA ASP A 176 -25.44 -7.46 -4.18
C ASP A 176 -26.70 -8.10 -4.79
N GLU A 177 -26.56 -8.69 -5.99
CA GLU A 177 -27.64 -9.43 -6.64
C GLU A 177 -28.00 -10.72 -5.87
N ASN A 178 -27.13 -11.17 -4.98
CA ASN A 178 -27.30 -12.35 -4.14
C ASN A 178 -28.01 -12.09 -2.80
N ILE A 179 -28.75 -10.99 -2.66
CA ILE A 179 -29.55 -10.66 -1.47
C ILE A 179 -30.35 -11.85 -0.94
N LEU A 180 -30.91 -12.68 -1.84
CA LEU A 180 -31.72 -13.84 -1.47
C LEU A 180 -30.89 -15.05 -0.99
N THR A 181 -29.60 -15.06 -1.23
CA THR A 181 -28.70 -16.18 -0.88
C THR A 181 -27.81 -15.88 0.34
N ASP A 182 -27.77 -14.64 0.80
CA ASP A 182 -27.06 -14.24 2.02
C ASP A 182 -28.01 -14.31 3.23
N PRO A 183 -27.92 -15.32 4.09
CA PRO A 183 -28.81 -15.48 5.24
C PRO A 183 -28.70 -14.35 6.26
N GLU A 184 -27.54 -13.64 6.27
CA GLU A 184 -27.29 -12.51 7.20
C GLU A 184 -27.68 -11.15 6.62
N TYR A 185 -28.15 -11.10 5.36
CA TYR A 185 -28.47 -9.82 4.72
C TYR A 185 -29.49 -8.99 5.52
N PHE A 186 -30.49 -9.63 6.13
CA PHE A 186 -31.53 -8.97 6.93
C PHE A 186 -31.15 -8.78 8.40
N GLU A 187 -29.92 -9.14 8.79
CA GLU A 187 -29.40 -8.97 10.15
C GLU A 187 -28.15 -8.06 10.15
N PRO A 188 -28.32 -6.73 9.91
CA PRO A 188 -27.17 -5.80 9.79
C PRO A 188 -26.24 -5.78 11.00
N GLN A 189 -26.74 -6.15 12.19
CA GLN A 189 -25.96 -6.29 13.42
C GLN A 189 -24.91 -7.41 13.38
N LYS A 190 -25.03 -8.33 12.42
CA LYS A 190 -24.06 -9.42 12.19
C LYS A 190 -23.08 -9.09 11.08
N TRP A 191 -23.26 -7.99 10.35
CA TRP A 191 -22.37 -7.64 9.25
C TRP A 191 -20.99 -7.28 9.77
N THR A 192 -19.97 -7.94 9.22
CA THR A 192 -18.57 -7.66 9.49
C THR A 192 -17.96 -6.69 8.48
N TYR A 193 -18.69 -6.38 7.40
CA TYR A 193 -18.29 -5.44 6.35
C TYR A 193 -19.50 -4.84 5.65
N MET A 194 -19.30 -3.70 4.97
CA MET A 194 -20.32 -3.03 4.16
C MET A 194 -19.98 -2.98 2.68
N TYR A 195 -18.72 -3.14 2.30
CA TYR A 195 -18.24 -3.08 0.92
C TYR A 195 -17.48 -4.33 0.53
N ASP A 196 -17.72 -4.82 -0.68
CA ASP A 196 -17.06 -5.97 -1.28
C ASP A 196 -16.08 -5.53 -2.38
N PHE A 197 -14.90 -6.15 -2.42
CA PHE A 197 -13.83 -5.86 -3.38
C PHE A 197 -13.90 -6.68 -4.69
N SER A 198 -14.91 -7.49 -4.90
CA SER A 198 -14.98 -8.33 -6.11
C SER A 198 -14.81 -7.54 -7.43
N PRO A 199 -15.28 -6.28 -7.55
CA PRO A 199 -15.01 -5.49 -8.75
C PRO A 199 -13.53 -5.17 -8.95
N LEU A 200 -12.78 -4.90 -7.88
CA LEU A 200 -11.35 -4.60 -7.96
C LEU A 200 -10.54 -5.78 -8.51
N VAL A 201 -10.85 -7.02 -8.12
CA VAL A 201 -10.17 -8.21 -8.66
C VAL A 201 -10.22 -8.21 -10.19
N LYS A 202 -11.42 -8.08 -10.76
CA LYS A 202 -11.64 -8.03 -12.20
C LYS A 202 -10.95 -6.84 -12.88
N THR A 203 -10.86 -5.72 -12.18
CA THR A 203 -10.15 -4.54 -12.67
C THR A 203 -8.66 -4.78 -12.71
N LEU A 204 -8.05 -5.29 -11.63
CA LEU A 204 -6.62 -5.57 -11.56
C LEU A 204 -6.16 -6.59 -12.60
N GLU A 205 -6.96 -7.59 -12.93
CA GLU A 205 -6.66 -8.57 -13.98
C GLU A 205 -6.42 -7.94 -15.35
N ARG A 206 -6.88 -6.72 -15.60
CA ARG A 206 -6.64 -6.02 -16.86
C ARG A 206 -5.28 -5.32 -16.90
N TYR A 207 -4.76 -4.95 -15.74
CA TYR A 207 -3.55 -4.13 -15.59
C TYR A 207 -2.34 -4.92 -15.15
N ILE A 208 -2.54 -6.02 -14.40
CA ILE A 208 -1.47 -6.80 -13.76
C ILE A 208 -1.34 -8.16 -14.42
N ASP A 209 -0.11 -8.50 -14.77
CA ASP A 209 0.32 -9.86 -15.05
C ASP A 209 0.94 -10.45 -13.78
N TYR A 210 0.18 -11.30 -13.10
CA TYR A 210 0.61 -11.94 -11.85
C TYR A 210 1.77 -12.92 -12.02
N ASP A 211 2.00 -13.45 -13.23
CA ASP A 211 3.13 -14.32 -13.49
C ASP A 211 4.47 -13.60 -13.43
N ARG A 212 4.46 -12.30 -13.53
CA ARG A 212 5.64 -11.45 -13.33
C ARG A 212 5.96 -11.23 -11.85
N LEU A 213 4.98 -11.32 -10.97
CA LEU A 213 5.05 -11.02 -9.54
C LEU A 213 5.30 -12.28 -8.69
N LYS A 214 6.33 -13.05 -9.06
CA LYS A 214 6.74 -14.28 -8.36
C LYS A 214 8.25 -14.44 -8.37
N PRO A 215 8.85 -15.28 -7.50
CA PRO A 215 10.26 -15.62 -7.56
C PRO A 215 10.63 -16.12 -8.95
N ASN A 216 11.70 -15.57 -9.52
CA ASN A 216 12.11 -15.82 -10.90
C ASN A 216 11.09 -15.43 -11.98
N GLY A 217 10.13 -14.56 -11.65
CA GLY A 217 9.25 -13.93 -12.62
C GLY A 217 10.01 -12.93 -13.51
N ASN A 218 9.39 -12.52 -14.61
CA ASN A 218 10.00 -11.59 -15.57
C ASN A 218 9.97 -10.12 -15.14
N SER A 219 9.48 -9.79 -13.93
CA SER A 219 9.53 -8.41 -13.43
C SER A 219 10.96 -8.08 -12.98
N ASN A 220 11.52 -7.00 -13.52
CA ASN A 220 12.77 -6.42 -13.04
C ASN A 220 12.58 -5.56 -11.79
N ILE A 221 11.34 -5.32 -11.37
CA ILE A 221 10.97 -4.50 -10.22
C ILE A 221 10.46 -5.41 -9.11
N ARG A 222 11.11 -5.38 -7.96
CA ARG A 222 10.66 -6.08 -6.76
C ARG A 222 9.46 -5.34 -6.16
N LEU A 223 8.37 -6.05 -5.93
CA LEU A 223 7.16 -5.54 -5.27
C LEU A 223 7.16 -5.92 -3.80
N ILE A 224 6.91 -4.94 -2.93
CA ILE A 224 6.71 -5.15 -1.49
C ILE A 224 5.38 -4.56 -1.08
N LEU A 225 4.50 -5.38 -0.49
CA LEU A 225 3.21 -4.99 0.05
C LEU A 225 3.16 -5.29 1.54
N THR A 226 2.39 -4.48 2.29
CA THR A 226 2.18 -4.70 3.72
C THR A 226 0.71 -4.89 4.06
N ALA A 227 0.45 -5.75 5.05
CA ALA A 227 -0.85 -5.97 5.64
C ALA A 227 -0.68 -6.23 7.15
N VAL A 228 -1.79 -6.46 7.85
CA VAL A 228 -1.80 -6.78 9.28
C VAL A 228 -2.60 -8.04 9.51
N ASN A 229 -2.06 -8.99 10.25
CA ASN A 229 -2.79 -10.16 10.69
C ASN A 229 -3.90 -9.76 11.68
N VAL A 230 -5.13 -10.10 11.36
CA VAL A 230 -6.31 -9.71 12.16
C VAL A 230 -6.30 -10.31 13.54
N LEU A 231 -5.80 -11.56 13.68
CA LEU A 231 -5.85 -12.31 14.93
C LEU A 231 -4.69 -11.98 15.87
N THR A 232 -3.50 -11.69 15.32
CA THR A 232 -2.27 -11.50 16.11
C THR A 232 -1.80 -10.05 16.17
N ALA A 233 -2.37 -9.17 15.34
CA ALA A 233 -1.93 -7.79 15.11
C ALA A 233 -0.46 -7.68 14.63
N GLU A 234 0.12 -8.76 14.12
CA GLU A 234 1.47 -8.77 13.58
C GLU A 234 1.50 -8.23 12.14
N PRO A 235 2.57 -7.53 11.74
CA PRO A 235 2.74 -7.08 10.37
C PRO A 235 2.97 -8.27 9.43
N LEU A 236 2.31 -8.24 8.28
CA LEU A 236 2.51 -9.17 7.17
C LEU A 236 3.19 -8.42 6.02
N THR A 237 4.27 -9.01 5.49
CA THR A 237 5.00 -8.46 4.35
C THR A 237 4.96 -9.44 3.19
N PHE A 238 4.47 -9.00 2.05
CA PHE A 238 4.42 -9.78 0.81
C PHE A 238 5.47 -9.26 -0.17
N ASP A 239 6.41 -10.10 -0.54
CA ASP A 239 7.58 -9.78 -1.33
C ASP A 239 7.63 -10.66 -2.57
N SER A 240 7.54 -10.05 -3.75
CA SER A 240 7.48 -10.78 -5.04
C SER A 240 8.74 -11.61 -5.34
N PHE A 241 9.88 -11.30 -4.70
CA PHE A 241 11.10 -12.10 -4.86
C PHE A 241 11.14 -13.32 -3.93
N LYS A 242 10.28 -13.36 -2.90
CA LYS A 242 10.20 -14.46 -1.95
C LYS A 242 8.98 -15.35 -2.16
N GLN A 243 7.87 -14.80 -2.66
CA GLN A 243 6.62 -15.52 -2.88
C GLN A 243 5.87 -14.97 -4.08
N GLN A 244 4.93 -15.75 -4.61
CA GLN A 244 4.02 -15.27 -5.64
C GLN A 244 3.02 -14.28 -5.05
N ILE A 245 2.91 -13.11 -5.65
CA ILE A 245 1.88 -12.13 -5.31
C ILE A 245 0.63 -12.44 -6.14
N THR A 246 -0.51 -12.44 -5.47
CA THR A 246 -1.83 -12.68 -6.07
C THR A 246 -2.77 -11.53 -5.78
N SER A 247 -3.95 -11.55 -6.37
CA SER A 247 -5.01 -10.57 -6.05
C SER A 247 -5.34 -10.52 -4.55
N LYS A 248 -5.29 -11.65 -3.84
CA LYS A 248 -5.54 -11.69 -2.39
C LYS A 248 -4.57 -10.80 -1.60
N HIS A 249 -3.28 -10.80 -1.93
CA HIS A 249 -2.28 -9.95 -1.27
C HIS A 249 -2.54 -8.46 -1.53
N ILE A 250 -2.98 -8.11 -2.76
CA ILE A 250 -3.32 -6.74 -3.11
C ILE A 250 -4.62 -6.30 -2.43
N LEU A 251 -5.61 -7.17 -2.33
CA LEU A 251 -6.81 -6.89 -1.55
C LEU A 251 -6.51 -6.74 -0.07
N ALA A 252 -5.67 -7.60 0.50
CA ALA A 252 -5.29 -7.55 1.91
C ALA A 252 -4.64 -6.22 2.29
N THR A 253 -3.69 -5.73 1.47
CA THR A 253 -3.06 -4.43 1.73
C THR A 253 -4.05 -3.27 1.68
N SER A 254 -5.23 -3.44 1.06
CA SER A 254 -6.24 -2.40 0.83
C SER A 254 -7.51 -2.57 1.67
N ALA A 255 -7.62 -3.65 2.45
CA ALA A 255 -8.78 -4.00 3.25
C ALA A 255 -8.86 -3.19 4.55
N TYR A 256 -9.14 -1.88 4.47
CA TYR A 256 -9.16 -0.99 5.61
C TYR A 256 -10.48 -1.10 6.41
N PRO A 257 -10.46 -1.66 7.64
CA PRO A 257 -11.69 -1.98 8.36
C PRO A 257 -12.50 -0.76 8.79
N LEU A 258 -11.85 0.39 9.04
CA LEU A 258 -12.56 1.62 9.41
C LEU A 258 -13.35 2.26 8.24
N TYR A 259 -13.13 1.77 7.02
CA TYR A 259 -13.97 2.04 5.85
C TYR A 259 -14.91 0.86 5.55
N ASN A 260 -15.10 -0.04 6.52
CA ASN A 260 -16.02 -1.18 6.46
C ASN A 260 -15.70 -2.18 5.32
N PHE A 261 -14.42 -2.36 5.00
CA PHE A 261 -13.98 -3.43 4.12
C PHE A 261 -13.75 -4.74 4.88
N PRO A 262 -14.00 -5.92 4.26
CA PRO A 262 -13.81 -7.21 4.89
C PRO A 262 -12.31 -7.50 5.11
N TRP A 263 -12.00 -8.39 6.06
CA TRP A 263 -10.69 -9.05 6.05
C TRP A 263 -10.54 -9.95 4.83
N VAL A 264 -9.31 -10.21 4.45
CA VAL A 264 -8.96 -11.10 3.35
C VAL A 264 -8.23 -12.33 3.90
N GLU A 265 -8.72 -13.52 3.61
CA GLU A 265 -8.02 -14.75 3.91
C GLU A 265 -6.92 -14.99 2.86
N ILE A 266 -5.66 -14.87 3.29
CA ILE A 266 -4.48 -15.02 2.42
C ILE A 266 -4.21 -16.50 2.19
N GLU A 267 -4.14 -17.25 3.27
CA GLU A 267 -3.97 -18.70 3.32
C GLU A 267 -4.77 -19.25 4.50
N ASP A 268 -4.87 -20.55 4.63
CA ASP A 268 -5.71 -21.19 5.65
C ASP A 268 -5.38 -20.67 7.06
N GLY A 269 -6.39 -20.07 7.69
CA GLY A 269 -6.29 -19.48 9.04
C GLY A 269 -5.55 -18.15 9.15
N VAL A 270 -5.06 -17.55 8.06
CA VAL A 270 -4.39 -16.25 8.06
C VAL A 270 -5.30 -15.18 7.44
N TYR A 271 -5.83 -14.34 8.29
CA TYR A 271 -6.73 -13.24 7.93
C TYR A 271 -6.00 -11.90 8.00
N ALA A 272 -6.13 -11.09 6.98
CA ALA A 272 -5.39 -9.84 6.85
C ALA A 272 -6.29 -8.63 6.64
N TRP A 273 -5.90 -7.51 7.27
CA TRP A 273 -6.38 -6.16 7.01
C TRP A 273 -5.28 -5.27 6.44
N ASP A 274 -5.69 -4.09 5.99
CA ASP A 274 -4.82 -3.03 5.45
C ASP A 274 -3.62 -2.73 6.36
N GLY A 275 -2.43 -2.75 5.77
CA GLY A 275 -1.18 -2.45 6.46
C GLY A 275 -1.12 -1.06 7.09
N GLY A 276 -1.92 -0.10 6.60
CA GLY A 276 -2.02 1.25 7.14
C GLY A 276 -2.46 1.31 8.61
N LEU A 277 -3.01 0.23 9.17
CA LEU A 277 -3.30 0.15 10.60
C LEU A 277 -2.02 0.21 11.44
N LEU A 278 -0.90 -0.36 10.97
CA LEU A 278 0.39 -0.38 11.66
C LEU A 278 1.43 0.51 10.97
N SER A 279 1.63 0.33 9.66
CA SER A 279 2.64 1.06 8.87
C SER A 279 2.06 1.47 7.53
N ASN A 280 1.78 2.77 7.39
CA ASN A 280 1.26 3.33 6.13
C ASN A 280 2.38 3.62 5.11
N THR A 281 3.63 3.51 5.53
CA THR A 281 4.83 3.76 4.72
C THR A 281 5.82 2.62 4.97
N PRO A 282 5.92 1.61 4.07
CA PRO A 282 6.69 0.39 4.28
C PRO A 282 8.22 0.60 4.10
N LEU A 283 8.80 1.52 4.86
CA LEU A 283 10.23 1.85 4.78
C LEU A 283 11.10 0.74 5.39
N ARG A 284 10.70 0.21 6.54
CA ARG A 284 11.42 -0.88 7.21
C ARG A 284 11.47 -2.12 6.34
N GLU A 285 10.35 -2.50 5.78
CA GLU A 285 10.19 -3.67 4.94
C GLU A 285 11.08 -3.60 3.68
N VAL A 286 11.25 -2.39 3.14
CA VAL A 286 12.17 -2.12 2.03
C VAL A 286 13.64 -2.29 2.44
N ILE A 287 14.02 -1.78 3.62
CA ILE A 287 15.39 -1.91 4.13
C ILE A 287 15.71 -3.39 4.40
N ASP A 288 14.80 -4.11 5.05
CA ASP A 288 14.96 -5.52 5.41
C ASP A 288 14.93 -6.45 4.17
N ALA A 289 14.42 -5.99 3.03
CA ALA A 289 14.35 -6.79 1.80
C ALA A 289 15.73 -7.06 1.20
N SER A 290 16.65 -6.09 1.19
CA SER A 290 18.03 -6.21 0.70
C SER A 290 18.96 -5.34 1.56
N PRO A 291 19.29 -5.78 2.80
CA PRO A 291 19.98 -4.94 3.78
C PRO A 291 21.42 -4.56 3.40
N VAL A 292 22.04 -5.34 2.51
CA VAL A 292 23.43 -5.10 2.06
C VAL A 292 23.56 -4.09 0.92
N ASN A 293 22.45 -3.75 0.24
CA ASN A 293 22.48 -2.82 -0.88
C ASN A 293 22.20 -1.39 -0.43
N ASP A 294 22.92 -0.43 -1.00
CA ASP A 294 22.61 0.98 -0.83
C ASP A 294 21.29 1.34 -1.51
N LYS A 295 20.52 2.27 -0.93
CA LYS A 295 19.22 2.63 -1.46
C LYS A 295 19.04 4.13 -1.65
N ARG A 296 18.55 4.51 -2.81
CA ARG A 296 17.99 5.83 -3.05
C ARG A 296 16.47 5.73 -2.95
N ILE A 297 15.91 6.25 -1.85
CA ILE A 297 14.48 6.06 -1.53
C ILE A 297 13.72 7.35 -1.80
N GLY A 298 12.73 7.29 -2.70
CA GLY A 298 11.69 8.28 -2.87
C GLY A 298 10.43 7.84 -2.15
N ILE A 299 9.85 8.72 -1.31
CA ILE A 299 8.60 8.45 -0.59
C ILE A 299 7.54 9.42 -1.11
N VAL A 300 6.41 8.89 -1.55
CA VAL A 300 5.23 9.67 -1.91
C VAL A 300 4.30 9.72 -0.71
N GLU A 301 4.27 10.87 -0.04
CA GLU A 301 3.42 11.11 1.11
C GLU A 301 2.09 11.73 0.69
N ASN A 302 1.00 11.14 1.17
CA ASN A 302 -0.37 11.57 0.87
C ASN A 302 -0.98 12.46 1.96
N TYR A 303 -0.34 12.54 3.14
CA TYR A 303 -0.90 13.20 4.31
C TYR A 303 -0.01 14.36 4.80
N PRO A 304 -0.49 15.61 4.70
CA PRO A 304 0.30 16.77 5.10
C PRO A 304 0.47 16.84 6.62
N LYS A 305 1.71 16.98 7.09
CA LYS A 305 1.99 17.19 8.52
C LYS A 305 1.50 18.54 9.01
N ARG A 306 1.68 19.59 8.21
CA ARG A 306 1.33 20.96 8.56
C ARG A 306 0.23 21.51 7.66
N VAL A 307 -0.68 22.27 8.25
CA VAL A 307 -1.72 23.01 7.54
C VAL A 307 -1.72 24.46 8.04
N ASN A 308 -2.16 25.39 7.19
CA ASN A 308 -2.10 26.82 7.49
C ASN A 308 -3.38 27.37 8.12
N ALA A 309 -4.42 26.53 8.28
CA ALA A 309 -5.70 26.96 8.84
C ALA A 309 -6.33 25.85 9.66
N LEU A 310 -7.16 26.23 10.63
CA LEU A 310 -7.97 25.28 11.40
C LEU A 310 -9.12 24.74 10.54
N PRO A 311 -9.55 23.49 10.77
CA PRO A 311 -10.72 22.91 10.13
C PRO A 311 -11.98 23.74 10.46
N LYS A 312 -12.83 23.96 9.45
CA LYS A 312 -14.04 24.82 9.56
C LYS A 312 -15.35 24.03 9.63
N ASN A 313 -15.30 22.70 9.38
CA ASN A 313 -16.45 21.81 9.40
C ASN A 313 -16.03 20.40 9.80
N LEU A 314 -17.01 19.52 10.11
CA LEU A 314 -16.74 18.16 10.58
C LEU A 314 -15.92 17.33 9.58
N THR A 315 -16.15 17.48 8.28
CA THR A 315 -15.39 16.78 7.24
C THR A 315 -13.91 17.16 7.29
N GLU A 316 -13.61 18.46 7.39
CA GLU A 316 -12.24 18.95 7.51
C GLU A 316 -11.59 18.51 8.84
N VAL A 317 -12.36 18.47 9.94
CA VAL A 317 -11.89 17.93 11.24
C VAL A 317 -11.50 16.46 11.09
N TYR A 318 -12.37 15.66 10.46
CA TYR A 318 -12.11 14.25 10.24
C TYR A 318 -10.87 14.02 9.36
N HIS A 319 -10.75 14.77 8.24
CA HIS A 319 -9.60 14.70 7.36
C HIS A 319 -8.32 15.12 8.10
N ARG A 320 -8.36 16.18 8.90
CA ARG A 320 -7.18 16.62 9.65
C ARG A 320 -6.73 15.60 10.69
N ALA A 321 -7.65 15.00 11.41
CA ALA A 321 -7.36 13.93 12.36
C ALA A 321 -6.66 12.75 11.66
N ARG A 322 -7.18 12.33 10.51
CA ARG A 322 -6.59 11.30 9.66
C ARG A 322 -5.17 11.68 9.19
N ASP A 323 -4.99 12.91 8.70
CA ASP A 323 -3.68 13.40 8.25
C ASP A 323 -2.64 13.34 9.37
N ILE A 324 -3.00 13.72 10.59
CA ILE A 324 -2.13 13.64 11.77
C ILE A 324 -1.73 12.19 12.06
N ILE A 325 -2.70 11.27 12.07
CA ILE A 325 -2.46 9.86 12.38
C ILE A 325 -1.46 9.24 11.39
N PHE A 326 -1.59 9.53 10.11
CA PHE A 326 -0.77 8.89 9.08
C PHE A 326 0.55 9.62 8.81
N SER A 327 0.61 10.95 8.92
CA SER A 327 1.86 11.70 8.75
C SER A 327 2.87 11.45 9.87
N ASP A 328 2.39 11.28 11.11
CA ASP A 328 3.28 11.02 12.25
C ASP A 328 3.97 9.66 12.16
N LYS A 329 3.24 8.63 11.73
CA LYS A 329 3.81 7.28 11.51
C LYS A 329 4.95 7.29 10.49
N THR A 330 4.83 8.04 9.39
CA THR A 330 5.87 8.15 8.36
C THR A 330 7.14 8.78 8.90
N GLU A 331 7.03 9.91 9.62
CA GLU A 331 8.18 10.61 10.18
C GLU A 331 8.93 9.76 11.21
N ASN A 332 8.20 9.06 12.08
CA ASN A 332 8.80 8.17 13.06
C ASN A 332 9.58 7.03 12.39
N ASN A 333 9.03 6.42 11.32
CA ASN A 333 9.71 5.38 10.57
C ASN A 333 10.98 5.90 9.90
N VAL A 334 10.94 7.08 9.27
CA VAL A 334 12.12 7.72 8.64
C VAL A 334 13.18 8.04 9.70
N THR A 335 12.78 8.60 10.83
CA THR A 335 13.71 8.94 11.92
C THR A 335 14.37 7.69 12.49
N MET A 336 13.62 6.64 12.74
CA MET A 336 14.16 5.38 13.26
C MET A 336 15.13 4.74 12.26
N SER A 337 14.81 4.73 10.98
CA SER A 337 15.68 4.19 9.93
C SER A 337 17.00 4.96 9.85
N LYS A 338 16.99 6.29 9.96
CA LYS A 338 18.21 7.12 10.03
C LYS A 338 19.08 6.77 11.24
N VAL A 339 18.46 6.59 12.40
CA VAL A 339 19.18 6.21 13.62
C VAL A 339 19.86 4.85 13.45
N ILE A 340 19.15 3.86 12.93
CA ILE A 340 19.71 2.53 12.66
C ILE A 340 20.90 2.62 11.68
N THR A 341 20.75 3.36 10.59
CA THR A 341 21.84 3.55 9.61
C THR A 341 23.08 4.17 10.25
N LEU A 342 22.92 5.18 11.13
CA LEU A 342 24.03 5.79 11.84
C LEU A 342 24.73 4.81 12.79
N TYR A 343 23.96 3.97 13.50
CA TYR A 343 24.55 2.93 14.35
C TYR A 343 25.33 1.89 13.57
N LEU A 344 24.81 1.44 12.43
CA LEU A 344 25.50 0.49 11.57
C LEU A 344 26.82 1.07 11.02
N ALA A 345 26.79 2.32 10.56
CA ALA A 345 27.99 3.02 10.09
C ALA A 345 29.04 3.14 11.21
N TYR A 346 28.62 3.45 12.46
CA TYR A 346 29.51 3.54 13.60
C TYR A 346 30.11 2.18 13.97
N ILE A 347 29.34 1.11 13.92
CA ILE A 347 29.83 -0.25 14.16
C ILE A 347 30.88 -0.63 13.11
N GLU A 348 30.63 -0.33 11.83
CA GLU A 348 31.57 -0.59 10.75
C GLU A 348 32.89 0.14 10.97
N GLU A 349 32.84 1.43 11.35
CA GLU A 349 34.04 2.21 11.66
C GLU A 349 34.83 1.60 12.83
N LEU A 350 34.13 1.13 13.87
CA LEU A 350 34.79 0.43 14.99
C LEU A 350 35.47 -0.87 14.55
N TYR A 351 34.83 -1.65 13.68
CA TYR A 351 35.46 -2.87 13.14
C TYR A 351 36.72 -2.54 12.36
N GLN A 352 36.71 -1.55 11.50
CA GLN A 352 37.88 -1.13 10.75
C GLN A 352 39.02 -0.63 11.64
N LEU A 353 38.71 0.10 12.73
CA LEU A 353 39.68 0.52 13.70
C LEU A 353 40.31 -0.65 14.47
N LEU A 354 39.52 -1.67 14.80
CA LEU A 354 40.01 -2.88 15.48
C LEU A 354 40.91 -3.72 14.54
N GLU A 355 40.52 -3.94 13.31
CA GLU A 355 41.35 -4.64 12.31
C GLU A 355 42.70 -3.96 12.09
N ASN A 356 42.71 -2.64 11.92
CA ASN A 356 43.93 -1.83 11.76
C ASN A 356 44.85 -1.86 13.00
N ASN A 357 44.32 -2.15 14.20
CA ASN A 357 45.12 -2.26 15.42
C ASN A 357 45.61 -3.69 15.70
N ILE A 358 44.99 -4.71 15.09
CA ILE A 358 45.45 -6.12 15.20
C ILE A 358 46.58 -6.42 14.22
N GLU A 359 46.70 -5.68 13.10
CA GLU A 359 47.77 -5.81 12.12
C GLU A 359 49.06 -5.05 12.47
N LYS A 360 49.07 -4.26 13.55
CA LYS A 360 50.26 -3.63 14.12
C LYS A 360 50.80 -4.39 15.32
#